data_7e7c7081cf22cb74f71645a1157f217e
#
_entry.id   7e7c7081cf22cb74f71645a1157f217e
#
_cell.length_a   1.000
_cell.length_b   1.000
_cell.length_c   1.000
_cell.angle_alpha   90.00
_cell.angle_beta   90.00
_cell.angle_gamma   90.00
#
_symmetry.space_group_name_H-M   'P 1'
#
loop_
_entity.id
_entity.type
_entity.pdbx_description
1 polymer ?
#
loop_
_entity_poly.entity_id
_entity_poly.type
_entity_poly.pdbx_seq_one_letter_code
_entity_poly.pdbx_strand_id
1 'polypeptide(L)'
;MKNKTKHIAYKSLLILFMAFHFSCSDDLSERNDQFPQLNPANTDEFAGTWKTILLASPDEFPLDPPIAVTTPAYTREINEIKSYQNNITQEQKDIIAYWSVGGVLRWNEIMRTLVARHNRPPYQNEDGSYPAPSPANPFANPEFPFSNPPYAARAYAYVSAAQYDALIATWHYKKVYNRPAPFMVDNTLQVLIPKSTLPSYPSEDAVLAGVTVELLKLLFPTEIAFIQQKADEEKLYRIISGANVRSDIDAGISLGRKIASKFISRAATDGAGTAIGNQALWAQLEKQCAATGEMPWKSLDIPTRPPMLPLFGNVKSFLMTPAMVIASRPVPPPSTHSEQFANELAEVKAYSKNASKKNMQMVTFWADGVGTYTPPGHWNAIAAEIFVTQNYSEIRWARNMALLNLSLMDAAISCWDAKYFYFNPRPCQMDPSIKTLTGIPNFPAYVSGHSTFSGAAATVLSHIIPSKKDAFQAMAIEASNSRMLGAIHYRSDCEKGLLLGNVVGNFAVLRAKIDGAE
;
A
#
# COMPACT_ATOMS: atom_id res chain seq x y z
N MET A 1 0.72 -71.78 -12.43
CA MET A 1 0.76 -70.77 -11.35
C MET A 1 1.56 -69.49 -11.68
N LYS A 2 2.32 -69.39 -12.76
CA LYS A 2 3.15 -68.18 -13.05
C LYS A 2 2.43 -67.02 -13.76
N ASN A 3 1.20 -67.21 -14.30
CA ASN A 3 0.49 -66.14 -15.03
C ASN A 3 -0.50 -65.34 -14.20
N LYS A 4 -0.92 -65.81 -13.02
CA LYS A 4 -1.84 -65.01 -12.15
C LYS A 4 -1.12 -63.94 -11.33
N THR A 5 0.17 -64.15 -11.01
CA THR A 5 0.96 -63.18 -10.22
C THR A 5 1.35 -61.94 -11.04
N LYS A 6 1.53 -62.07 -12.36
CA LYS A 6 1.83 -60.92 -13.23
C LYS A 6 0.62 -59.98 -13.42
N HIS A 7 -0.62 -60.50 -13.45
CA HIS A 7 -1.81 -59.70 -13.58
C HIS A 7 -2.17 -58.94 -12.31
N ILE A 8 -1.83 -59.46 -11.13
CA ILE A 8 -2.06 -58.78 -9.85
C ILE A 8 -1.03 -57.64 -9.70
N ALA A 9 0.24 -57.83 -10.06
CA ALA A 9 1.26 -56.80 -10.03
C ALA A 9 0.94 -55.61 -10.98
N TYR A 10 0.39 -55.85 -12.16
CA TYR A 10 -0.02 -54.79 -13.09
C TYR A 10 -1.25 -54.03 -12.61
N LYS A 11 -2.23 -54.69 -11.99
CA LYS A 11 -3.41 -54.03 -11.42
C LYS A 11 -3.05 -53.18 -10.20
N SER A 12 -2.12 -53.66 -9.36
CA SER A 12 -1.63 -52.91 -8.22
C SER A 12 -0.76 -51.72 -8.65
N LEU A 13 0.01 -51.83 -9.72
CA LEU A 13 0.80 -50.73 -10.27
C LEU A 13 -0.10 -49.67 -10.95
N LEU A 14 -1.17 -50.11 -11.63
CA LEU A 14 -2.14 -49.19 -12.24
C LEU A 14 -2.95 -48.41 -11.17
N ILE A 15 -3.29 -49.05 -10.06
CA ILE A 15 -3.99 -48.40 -8.93
C ILE A 15 -3.03 -47.43 -8.20
N LEU A 16 -1.74 -47.78 -8.08
CA LEU A 16 -0.75 -46.85 -7.50
C LEU A 16 -0.50 -45.65 -8.41
N PHE A 17 -0.55 -45.81 -9.74
CA PHE A 17 -0.40 -44.70 -10.70
C PHE A 17 -1.65 -43.79 -10.75
N MET A 18 -2.85 -44.35 -10.53
CA MET A 18 -4.07 -43.51 -10.40
C MET A 18 -4.15 -42.76 -9.07
N ALA A 19 -3.50 -43.26 -8.00
CA ALA A 19 -3.45 -42.57 -6.71
C ALA A 19 -2.49 -41.35 -6.71
N PHE A 20 -1.54 -41.28 -7.67
CA PHE A 20 -0.63 -40.14 -7.81
C PHE A 20 -1.15 -39.00 -8.70
N HIS A 21 -2.33 -39.14 -9.32
CA HIS A 21 -2.97 -38.07 -10.09
C HIS A 21 -4.05 -37.30 -9.33
N PHE A 22 -4.30 -37.63 -8.07
CA PHE A 22 -4.93 -36.69 -7.11
C PHE A 22 -3.82 -35.90 -6.42
N SER A 23 -2.99 -35.20 -7.19
CA SER A 23 -2.30 -34.04 -6.70
C SER A 23 -3.40 -33.05 -6.39
N CYS A 24 -3.59 -32.73 -5.12
CA CYS A 24 -4.39 -31.62 -4.67
C CYS A 24 -4.00 -30.41 -5.51
N SER A 25 -4.83 -30.01 -6.47
CA SER A 25 -5.02 -28.63 -6.76
C SER A 25 -5.84 -28.08 -5.58
N ASP A 26 -5.23 -27.99 -4.41
CA ASP A 26 -5.65 -26.98 -3.48
C ASP A 26 -5.33 -25.65 -4.20
N ASP A 27 -6.26 -25.21 -5.03
CA ASP A 27 -6.42 -23.79 -5.22
C ASP A 27 -6.49 -23.24 -3.80
N LEU A 28 -5.39 -22.65 -3.35
CA LEU A 28 -5.40 -21.79 -2.18
C LEU A 28 -6.36 -20.67 -2.57
N SER A 29 -7.65 -20.89 -2.31
CA SER A 29 -8.63 -19.83 -2.40
C SER A 29 -8.09 -18.73 -1.51
N GLU A 30 -7.69 -17.62 -2.12
CA GLU A 30 -7.22 -16.47 -1.36
C GLU A 30 -8.31 -16.17 -0.34
N ARG A 31 -7.95 -15.95 0.93
CA ARG A 31 -8.88 -15.59 2.02
C ARG A 31 -9.86 -14.47 1.67
N ASN A 32 -9.59 -13.76 0.59
CA ASN A 32 -10.26 -12.60 0.05
C ASN A 32 -11.67 -12.88 -0.52
N ASP A 33 -12.02 -14.14 -0.79
CA ASP A 33 -13.36 -14.52 -1.28
C ASP A 33 -14.41 -14.54 -0.17
N GLN A 34 -14.01 -14.29 1.09
CA GLN A 34 -14.87 -14.41 2.26
C GLN A 34 -15.35 -13.08 2.86
N PHE A 35 -14.98 -11.93 2.29
CA PHE A 35 -15.46 -10.65 2.80
C PHE A 35 -16.94 -10.44 2.46
N PRO A 36 -17.72 -9.84 3.38
CA PRO A 36 -19.11 -9.51 3.11
C PRO A 36 -19.22 -8.45 2.01
N GLN A 37 -20.28 -8.51 1.22
CA GLN A 37 -20.58 -7.47 0.24
C GLN A 37 -20.70 -6.10 0.95
N LEU A 38 -20.21 -5.06 0.30
CA LEU A 38 -20.30 -3.69 0.78
C LEU A 38 -21.78 -3.27 0.89
N ASN A 39 -22.21 -3.04 2.12
CA ASN A 39 -23.58 -2.63 2.42
C ASN A 39 -23.59 -1.61 3.56
N PRO A 40 -23.10 -0.38 3.32
CA PRO A 40 -22.93 0.63 4.37
C PRO A 40 -24.28 1.08 4.93
N ALA A 41 -24.36 1.23 6.25
CA ALA A 41 -25.51 1.81 6.91
C ALA A 41 -25.67 3.31 6.61
N ASN A 42 -24.54 4.00 6.35
CA ASN A 42 -24.45 5.40 5.96
C ASN A 42 -23.66 5.51 4.66
N THR A 43 -24.25 6.07 3.61
CA THR A 43 -23.62 6.26 2.30
C THR A 43 -22.79 7.53 2.21
N ASP A 44 -22.72 8.34 3.29
CA ASP A 44 -22.04 9.62 3.33
C ASP A 44 -22.47 10.57 2.19
N GLU A 45 -23.77 10.78 2.01
CA GLU A 45 -24.39 11.51 0.87
C GLU A 45 -23.83 12.91 0.63
N PHE A 46 -23.30 13.54 1.69
CA PHE A 46 -22.71 14.89 1.63
C PHE A 46 -21.20 14.88 1.36
N ALA A 47 -20.59 13.71 1.15
CA ALA A 47 -19.15 13.61 0.99
C ALA A 47 -18.57 14.36 -0.23
N GLY A 48 -19.41 14.73 -1.19
CA GLY A 48 -19.03 15.64 -2.28
C GLY A 48 -18.63 17.06 -1.83
N THR A 49 -18.79 17.38 -0.54
CA THR A 49 -18.35 18.64 0.07
C THR A 49 -17.10 18.50 0.96
N TRP A 50 -16.58 17.28 1.10
CA TRP A 50 -15.39 17.06 1.89
C TRP A 50 -14.16 17.69 1.23
N LYS A 51 -13.17 18.02 2.03
CA LYS A 51 -11.96 18.67 1.54
C LYS A 51 -11.07 17.68 0.82
N THR A 52 -10.76 17.97 -0.43
CA THR A 52 -9.85 17.22 -1.30
C THR A 52 -8.39 17.31 -0.85
N ILE A 53 -7.54 16.39 -1.29
CA ILE A 53 -6.09 16.39 -1.04
C ILE A 53 -5.35 17.24 -2.07
N LEU A 54 -5.63 17.04 -3.36
CA LEU A 54 -4.92 17.70 -4.44
C LEU A 54 -5.83 18.47 -5.38
N LEU A 55 -7.06 18.05 -5.57
CA LEU A 55 -8.03 18.81 -6.35
C LEU A 55 -8.30 20.18 -5.69
N ALA A 56 -8.42 21.23 -6.48
CA ALA A 56 -8.79 22.56 -6.00
C ALA A 56 -10.26 22.61 -5.54
N SER A 57 -11.13 21.87 -6.22
CA SER A 57 -12.54 21.68 -5.89
C SER A 57 -13.05 20.34 -6.41
N PRO A 58 -14.20 19.81 -5.94
CA PRO A 58 -14.78 18.56 -6.43
C PRO A 58 -15.15 18.59 -7.92
N ASP A 59 -15.40 19.77 -8.48
CA ASP A 59 -15.79 20.04 -9.87
C ASP A 59 -14.65 20.56 -10.75
N GLU A 60 -13.40 20.47 -10.30
CA GLU A 60 -12.22 20.93 -11.06
C GLU A 60 -12.16 20.33 -12.48
N PHE A 61 -12.58 19.09 -12.63
CA PHE A 61 -12.70 18.44 -13.94
C PHE A 61 -14.18 18.32 -14.31
N PRO A 62 -14.66 19.09 -15.31
CA PRO A 62 -16.06 19.05 -15.70
C PRO A 62 -16.46 17.68 -16.24
N LEU A 63 -17.68 17.27 -15.89
CA LEU A 63 -18.34 16.07 -16.37
C LEU A 63 -19.62 16.46 -17.10
N ASP A 64 -19.83 15.93 -18.32
CA ASP A 64 -21.01 16.19 -19.11
C ASP A 64 -22.28 15.61 -18.46
N PRO A 65 -23.44 16.23 -18.65
CA PRO A 65 -24.71 15.68 -18.15
C PRO A 65 -25.00 14.28 -18.73
N PRO A 66 -25.60 13.37 -17.93
CA PRO A 66 -25.99 12.07 -18.44
C PRO A 66 -27.12 12.16 -19.46
N ILE A 67 -27.22 11.18 -20.35
CA ILE A 67 -28.38 11.01 -21.22
C ILE A 67 -29.65 10.81 -20.37
N ALA A 68 -30.77 11.37 -20.80
CA ALA A 68 -32.02 11.23 -20.06
C ALA A 68 -32.53 9.76 -20.08
N VAL A 69 -33.08 9.32 -18.96
CA VAL A 69 -33.56 7.93 -18.78
C VAL A 69 -34.74 7.57 -19.70
N THR A 70 -35.38 8.57 -20.30
CA THR A 70 -36.52 8.38 -21.26
C THR A 70 -36.05 8.19 -22.71
N THR A 71 -34.76 8.25 -22.98
CA THR A 71 -34.23 8.16 -24.35
C THR A 71 -34.10 6.74 -24.85
N PRO A 72 -34.25 6.49 -26.18
CA PRO A 72 -33.95 5.17 -26.75
C PRO A 72 -32.51 4.71 -26.52
N ALA A 73 -31.55 5.64 -26.33
CA ALA A 73 -30.17 5.31 -25.98
C ALA A 73 -30.09 4.67 -24.60
N TYR A 74 -30.75 5.23 -23.59
CA TYR A 74 -30.81 4.64 -22.26
C TYR A 74 -31.52 3.28 -22.24
N THR A 75 -32.60 3.14 -23.03
CA THR A 75 -33.29 1.84 -23.16
C THR A 75 -32.37 0.75 -23.72
N ARG A 76 -31.45 1.09 -24.65
CA ARG A 76 -30.44 0.13 -25.14
C ARG A 76 -29.48 -0.30 -24.06
N GLU A 77 -29.05 0.61 -23.19
CA GLU A 77 -28.16 0.30 -22.06
C GLU A 77 -28.85 -0.58 -21.01
N ILE A 78 -30.13 -0.36 -20.74
CA ILE A 78 -30.95 -1.27 -19.90
C ILE A 78 -31.01 -2.67 -20.52
N ASN A 79 -31.24 -2.75 -21.85
CA ASN A 79 -31.27 -4.05 -22.55
C ASN A 79 -29.89 -4.75 -22.53
N GLU A 80 -28.79 -4.01 -22.49
CA GLU A 80 -27.46 -4.58 -22.28
C GLU A 80 -27.38 -5.30 -20.92
N ILE A 81 -27.84 -4.68 -19.83
CA ILE A 81 -27.90 -5.32 -18.50
C ILE A 81 -28.74 -6.61 -18.57
N LYS A 82 -29.93 -6.55 -19.14
CA LYS A 82 -30.82 -7.71 -19.30
C LYS A 82 -30.15 -8.84 -20.09
N SER A 83 -29.40 -8.53 -21.13
CA SER A 83 -28.70 -9.52 -21.93
C SER A 83 -27.68 -10.32 -21.14
N TYR A 84 -26.95 -9.67 -20.24
CA TYR A 84 -26.04 -10.36 -19.30
C TYR A 84 -26.81 -11.19 -18.28
N GLN A 85 -27.87 -10.65 -17.69
CA GLN A 85 -28.61 -11.31 -16.63
C GLN A 85 -29.41 -12.55 -17.09
N ASN A 86 -29.79 -12.62 -18.38
CA ASN A 86 -30.48 -13.78 -18.94
C ASN A 86 -29.61 -15.05 -18.97
N ASN A 87 -28.30 -14.92 -19.10
CA ASN A 87 -27.35 -16.04 -19.21
C ASN A 87 -26.05 -15.76 -18.44
N ILE A 88 -26.16 -15.43 -17.15
CA ILE A 88 -25.01 -15.13 -16.32
C ILE A 88 -24.13 -16.37 -16.13
N THR A 89 -22.85 -16.28 -16.49
CA THR A 89 -21.86 -17.35 -16.35
C THR A 89 -21.34 -17.46 -14.92
N GLN A 90 -20.68 -18.58 -14.59
CA GLN A 90 -20.03 -18.73 -13.28
C GLN A 90 -18.91 -17.69 -13.11
N GLU A 91 -18.07 -17.48 -14.12
CA GLU A 91 -17.03 -16.44 -14.13
C GLU A 91 -17.59 -15.04 -13.80
N GLN A 92 -18.75 -14.69 -14.38
CA GLN A 92 -19.41 -13.41 -14.08
C GLN A 92 -19.92 -13.33 -12.64
N LYS A 93 -20.39 -14.45 -12.07
CA LYS A 93 -20.77 -14.52 -10.64
C LYS A 93 -19.55 -14.35 -9.74
N ASP A 94 -18.43 -14.94 -10.11
CA ASP A 94 -17.17 -14.84 -9.37
C ASP A 94 -16.64 -13.40 -9.42
N ILE A 95 -16.71 -12.73 -10.57
CA ILE A 95 -16.42 -11.29 -10.72
C ILE A 95 -17.29 -10.43 -9.80
N ILE A 96 -18.61 -10.71 -9.75
CA ILE A 96 -19.51 -9.98 -8.83
C ILE A 96 -19.12 -10.25 -7.37
N ALA A 97 -18.88 -11.49 -6.99
CA ALA A 97 -18.50 -11.85 -5.63
C ALA A 97 -17.17 -11.16 -5.22
N TYR A 98 -16.21 -11.12 -6.13
CA TYR A 98 -14.91 -10.48 -5.90
C TYR A 98 -15.04 -8.97 -5.68
N TRP A 99 -15.70 -8.23 -6.59
CA TRP A 99 -15.72 -6.76 -6.56
C TRP A 99 -16.79 -6.17 -5.63
N SER A 100 -17.84 -6.92 -5.28
CA SER A 100 -18.94 -6.42 -4.44
C SER A 100 -18.56 -6.10 -3.00
N VAL A 101 -17.37 -6.44 -2.56
CA VAL A 101 -16.86 -6.11 -1.22
C VAL A 101 -16.30 -4.68 -1.12
N GLY A 102 -16.15 -3.99 -2.25
CA GLY A 102 -15.68 -2.61 -2.37
C GLY A 102 -14.42 -2.45 -3.19
N GLY A 103 -14.42 -1.48 -4.11
CA GLY A 103 -13.31 -1.21 -5.03
C GLY A 103 -12.05 -0.73 -4.31
N VAL A 104 -12.16 0.14 -3.30
CA VAL A 104 -11.00 0.62 -2.52
C VAL A 104 -10.28 -0.52 -1.83
N LEU A 105 -11.02 -1.46 -1.22
CA LEU A 105 -10.44 -2.66 -0.60
C LEU A 105 -9.69 -3.50 -1.63
N ARG A 106 -10.35 -3.84 -2.75
CA ARG A 106 -9.77 -4.72 -3.78
C ARG A 106 -8.55 -4.09 -4.45
N TRP A 107 -8.60 -2.81 -4.77
CA TRP A 107 -7.42 -2.13 -5.31
C TRP A 107 -6.26 -2.04 -4.31
N ASN A 108 -6.55 -1.92 -3.01
CA ASN A 108 -5.51 -1.99 -1.98
C ASN A 108 -4.87 -3.39 -1.91
N GLU A 109 -5.65 -4.46 -2.00
CA GLU A 109 -5.14 -5.85 -2.06
C GLU A 109 -4.30 -6.10 -3.31
N ILE A 110 -4.80 -5.71 -4.48
CA ILE A 110 -4.07 -5.79 -5.75
C ILE A 110 -2.74 -5.05 -5.62
N MET A 111 -2.74 -3.84 -5.09
CA MET A 111 -1.54 -3.04 -4.94
C MET A 111 -0.55 -3.66 -3.95
N ARG A 112 -1.01 -4.21 -2.82
CA ARG A 112 -0.14 -4.96 -1.88
C ARG A 112 0.49 -6.18 -2.56
N THR A 113 -0.28 -6.90 -3.37
CA THR A 113 0.22 -8.03 -4.17
C THR A 113 1.28 -7.59 -5.18
N LEU A 114 1.05 -6.48 -5.89
CA LEU A 114 2.02 -5.93 -6.84
C LEU A 114 3.30 -5.48 -6.14
N VAL A 115 3.18 -4.76 -5.01
CA VAL A 115 4.36 -4.37 -4.21
C VAL A 115 5.15 -5.60 -3.76
N ALA A 116 4.49 -6.64 -3.23
CA ALA A 116 5.16 -7.86 -2.79
C ALA A 116 5.85 -8.59 -3.94
N ARG A 117 5.19 -8.70 -5.10
CA ARG A 117 5.73 -9.34 -6.30
C ARG A 117 7.00 -8.66 -6.80
N HIS A 118 7.05 -7.33 -6.73
CA HIS A 118 8.17 -6.50 -7.18
C HIS A 118 9.16 -6.14 -6.07
N ASN A 119 8.91 -6.50 -4.82
CA ASN A 119 9.86 -6.37 -3.72
C ASN A 119 10.81 -7.57 -3.70
N ARG A 120 11.75 -7.58 -4.64
CA ARG A 120 12.72 -8.67 -4.86
C ARG A 120 14.10 -8.29 -4.32
N PRO A 121 15.03 -9.27 -4.21
CA PRO A 121 16.44 -8.97 -3.94
C PRO A 121 16.98 -7.95 -4.95
N PRO A 122 17.94 -7.11 -4.56
CA PRO A 122 18.59 -6.22 -5.51
C PRO A 122 19.16 -6.98 -6.71
N TYR A 123 18.96 -6.42 -7.90
CA TYR A 123 19.55 -6.98 -9.12
C TYR A 123 21.09 -6.97 -9.04
N GLN A 124 21.70 -8.06 -9.49
CA GLN A 124 23.15 -8.16 -9.66
C GLN A 124 23.48 -8.42 -11.12
N ASN A 125 24.56 -7.82 -11.61
CA ASN A 125 25.15 -8.17 -12.89
C ASN A 125 25.74 -9.59 -12.84
N GLU A 126 26.06 -10.19 -13.98
CA GLU A 126 26.64 -11.54 -14.08
C GLU A 126 27.97 -11.67 -13.31
N ASP A 127 28.73 -10.59 -13.18
CA ASP A 127 29.97 -10.52 -12.42
C ASP A 127 29.76 -10.36 -10.89
N GLY A 128 28.51 -10.36 -10.42
CA GLY A 128 28.16 -10.17 -9.02
C GLY A 128 28.15 -8.71 -8.55
N SER A 129 28.49 -7.75 -9.43
CA SER A 129 28.38 -6.33 -9.13
C SER A 129 26.92 -5.85 -9.18
N TYR A 130 26.65 -4.68 -8.59
CA TYR A 130 25.34 -4.03 -8.70
C TYR A 130 25.36 -2.93 -9.76
N PRO A 131 24.26 -2.75 -10.53
CA PRO A 131 24.16 -1.65 -11.48
C PRO A 131 24.41 -0.31 -10.80
N ALA A 132 25.16 0.56 -11.47
CA ALA A 132 25.38 1.91 -10.96
C ALA A 132 24.04 2.67 -10.98
N PRO A 133 23.62 3.27 -9.84
CA PRO A 133 22.42 4.08 -9.79
C PRO A 133 22.62 5.38 -10.59
N SER A 134 21.55 5.84 -11.22
CA SER A 134 21.54 7.08 -11.98
C SER A 134 20.37 7.96 -11.55
N PRO A 135 20.53 9.27 -11.37
CA PRO A 135 19.42 10.18 -11.14
C PRO A 135 18.37 10.17 -12.25
N ALA A 136 18.78 9.87 -13.49
CA ALA A 136 17.88 9.74 -14.62
C ALA A 136 17.12 8.40 -14.64
N ASN A 137 17.70 7.38 -13.99
CA ASN A 137 17.06 6.08 -13.78
C ASN A 137 17.35 5.63 -12.34
N PRO A 138 16.58 6.15 -11.36
CA PRO A 138 16.75 5.80 -9.95
C PRO A 138 16.45 4.33 -9.68
N PHE A 139 15.80 3.66 -10.62
CA PHE A 139 15.67 2.23 -10.66
C PHE A 139 16.67 1.71 -11.69
N ALA A 140 17.90 1.45 -11.28
CA ALA A 140 18.91 0.86 -12.15
C ALA A 140 18.42 -0.42 -12.84
N ASN A 141 17.38 -1.05 -12.27
CA ASN A 141 16.57 -2.07 -12.92
C ASN A 141 15.08 -1.76 -12.74
N PRO A 142 14.32 -1.42 -13.81
CA PRO A 142 12.90 -1.11 -13.73
C PRO A 142 12.03 -2.30 -13.30
N GLU A 143 12.55 -3.52 -13.33
CA GLU A 143 11.85 -4.72 -12.84
C GLU A 143 11.74 -4.77 -11.30
N PHE A 144 12.51 -3.92 -10.57
CA PHE A 144 12.52 -3.91 -9.10
C PHE A 144 12.21 -2.52 -8.50
N PRO A 145 11.16 -1.80 -8.96
CA PRO A 145 10.93 -0.41 -8.56
C PRO A 145 10.56 -0.23 -7.09
N PHE A 146 10.06 -1.28 -6.41
CA PHE A 146 9.55 -1.22 -5.04
C PHE A 146 10.32 -2.09 -4.04
N SER A 147 11.57 -2.40 -4.31
CA SER A 147 12.43 -3.15 -3.39
C SER A 147 12.80 -2.37 -2.12
N ASN A 148 12.06 -1.31 -1.78
CA ASN A 148 12.30 -0.48 -0.60
C ASN A 148 11.00 0.10 -0.01
N PRO A 149 10.94 0.29 1.33
CA PRO A 149 9.77 0.81 2.01
C PRO A 149 9.36 2.25 1.63
N PRO A 150 10.27 3.20 1.39
CA PRO A 150 9.89 4.57 1.01
C PRO A 150 9.10 4.66 -0.30
N TYR A 151 9.54 3.97 -1.33
CA TYR A 151 8.80 3.96 -2.60
C TYR A 151 7.45 3.26 -2.48
N ALA A 152 7.36 2.19 -1.70
CA ALA A 152 6.08 1.54 -1.42
C ALA A 152 5.14 2.49 -0.68
N ALA A 153 5.60 3.18 0.37
CA ALA A 153 4.81 4.19 1.09
C ALA A 153 4.30 5.29 0.16
N ARG A 154 5.18 5.79 -0.74
CA ARG A 154 4.82 6.78 -1.76
C ARG A 154 3.74 6.25 -2.71
N ALA A 155 3.87 5.03 -3.18
CA ALA A 155 2.90 4.43 -4.09
C ALA A 155 1.52 4.29 -3.43
N TYR A 156 1.45 3.76 -2.20
CA TYR A 156 0.20 3.68 -1.42
C TYR A 156 -0.43 5.05 -1.21
N ALA A 157 0.37 6.08 -0.88
CA ALA A 157 -0.13 7.43 -0.64
C ALA A 157 -0.74 8.06 -1.90
N TYR A 158 -0.05 7.96 -3.05
CA TYR A 158 -0.56 8.52 -4.30
C TYR A 158 -1.86 7.86 -4.75
N VAL A 159 -1.93 6.53 -4.71
CA VAL A 159 -3.15 5.80 -5.11
C VAL A 159 -4.30 6.11 -4.17
N SER A 160 -4.10 6.02 -2.84
CA SER A 160 -5.17 6.28 -1.87
C SER A 160 -5.67 7.73 -1.89
N ALA A 161 -4.76 8.71 -2.02
CA ALA A 161 -5.15 10.12 -2.12
C ALA A 161 -5.93 10.41 -3.42
N ALA A 162 -5.52 9.80 -4.52
CA ALA A 162 -6.21 9.96 -5.80
C ALA A 162 -7.60 9.30 -5.79
N GLN A 163 -7.73 8.12 -5.20
CA GLN A 163 -9.02 7.46 -5.00
C GLN A 163 -9.97 8.31 -4.14
N TYR A 164 -9.46 8.89 -3.06
CA TYR A 164 -10.26 9.75 -2.19
C TYR A 164 -10.75 11.01 -2.91
N ASP A 165 -9.88 11.74 -3.59
CA ASP A 165 -10.26 12.92 -4.35
C ASP A 165 -11.25 12.57 -5.48
N ALA A 166 -11.04 11.44 -6.15
CA ALA A 166 -11.90 10.96 -7.22
C ALA A 166 -13.31 10.62 -6.72
N LEU A 167 -13.42 10.02 -5.53
CA LEU A 167 -14.73 9.74 -4.92
C LEU A 167 -15.42 11.01 -4.43
N ILE A 168 -14.71 12.00 -3.89
CA ILE A 168 -15.30 13.30 -3.55
C ILE A 168 -15.93 13.93 -4.81
N ALA A 169 -15.20 13.97 -5.94
CA ALA A 169 -15.74 14.46 -7.21
C ALA A 169 -16.95 13.63 -7.68
N THR A 170 -16.90 12.31 -7.49
CA THR A 170 -18.02 11.41 -7.82
C THR A 170 -19.27 11.75 -7.02
N TRP A 171 -19.16 11.91 -5.69
CA TRP A 171 -20.30 12.27 -4.83
C TRP A 171 -20.85 13.66 -5.16
N HIS A 172 -19.99 14.61 -5.53
CA HIS A 172 -20.41 15.89 -6.03
C HIS A 172 -21.31 15.74 -7.28
N TYR A 173 -20.84 15.03 -8.32
CA TYR A 173 -21.61 14.87 -9.55
C TYR A 173 -22.85 13.98 -9.40
N LYS A 174 -22.82 12.97 -8.54
CA LYS A 174 -24.01 12.21 -8.18
C LYS A 174 -25.12 13.12 -7.64
N LYS A 175 -24.77 14.08 -6.79
CA LYS A 175 -25.72 15.06 -6.26
C LYS A 175 -26.18 16.05 -7.33
N VAL A 176 -25.29 16.54 -8.20
CA VAL A 176 -25.61 17.51 -9.27
C VAL A 176 -26.60 16.92 -10.27
N TYR A 177 -26.34 15.71 -10.74
CA TYR A 177 -27.15 15.10 -11.80
C TYR A 177 -28.31 14.24 -11.30
N ASN A 178 -28.21 13.74 -10.09
CA ASN A 178 -29.24 12.95 -9.39
C ASN A 178 -29.91 11.89 -10.26
N ARG A 179 -29.16 11.20 -11.11
CA ARG A 179 -29.68 10.16 -12.02
C ARG A 179 -30.12 8.94 -11.23
N PRO A 180 -31.37 8.47 -11.39
CA PRO A 180 -31.85 7.27 -10.70
C PRO A 180 -31.06 6.02 -11.14
N ALA A 181 -30.87 5.07 -10.22
CA ALA A 181 -30.25 3.80 -10.54
C ALA A 181 -31.11 3.00 -11.55
N PRO A 182 -30.50 2.13 -12.39
CA PRO A 182 -31.21 1.39 -13.44
C PRO A 182 -32.43 0.62 -12.92
N PHE A 183 -32.35 -0.02 -11.75
CA PHE A 183 -33.45 -0.77 -11.14
C PHE A 183 -34.61 0.11 -10.64
N MET A 184 -34.39 1.42 -10.49
CA MET A 184 -35.45 2.39 -10.17
C MET A 184 -36.22 2.83 -11.43
N VAL A 185 -35.59 2.72 -12.60
CA VAL A 185 -36.18 3.06 -13.90
C VAL A 185 -36.88 1.86 -14.50
N ASP A 186 -36.27 0.68 -14.37
CA ASP A 186 -36.86 -0.60 -14.84
C ASP A 186 -36.86 -1.62 -13.70
N ASN A 187 -38.02 -1.84 -13.13
CA ASN A 187 -38.23 -2.75 -11.99
C ASN A 187 -38.14 -4.24 -12.34
N THR A 188 -37.98 -4.59 -13.62
CA THR A 188 -37.72 -5.96 -14.07
C THR A 188 -36.26 -6.37 -13.98
N LEU A 189 -35.35 -5.41 -13.77
CA LEU A 189 -33.92 -5.68 -13.57
C LEU A 189 -33.67 -6.36 -12.22
N GLN A 190 -32.84 -7.38 -12.23
CA GLN A 190 -32.35 -7.99 -11.01
C GLN A 190 -31.15 -7.17 -10.50
N VAL A 191 -31.11 -6.92 -9.20
CA VAL A 191 -29.95 -6.29 -8.55
C VAL A 191 -29.22 -7.38 -7.76
N LEU A 192 -27.99 -7.72 -8.20
CA LEU A 192 -27.23 -8.86 -7.68
C LEU A 192 -26.28 -8.47 -6.52
N ILE A 193 -26.35 -7.21 -6.09
CA ILE A 193 -25.59 -6.64 -4.96
C ILE A 193 -26.52 -5.83 -4.06
N PRO A 194 -26.12 -5.41 -2.86
CA PRO A 194 -26.92 -4.54 -2.02
C PRO A 194 -27.33 -3.27 -2.77
N LYS A 195 -28.62 -2.92 -2.71
CA LYS A 195 -29.16 -1.73 -3.38
C LYS A 195 -28.66 -0.48 -2.70
N SER A 196 -28.01 0.40 -3.47
CA SER A 196 -27.59 1.72 -2.99
C SER A 196 -28.71 2.75 -3.18
N THR A 197 -28.81 3.70 -2.25
CA THR A 197 -29.67 4.90 -2.36
C THR A 197 -29.01 6.03 -3.16
N LEU A 198 -27.72 5.90 -3.45
CA LEU A 198 -26.98 6.90 -4.22
C LEU A 198 -27.41 6.94 -5.68
N PRO A 199 -27.43 8.12 -6.34
CA PRO A 199 -27.57 8.24 -7.78
C PRO A 199 -26.51 7.42 -8.53
N SER A 200 -26.87 6.90 -9.74
CA SER A 200 -25.98 6.01 -10.49
C SER A 200 -24.84 6.71 -11.23
N TYR A 201 -25.00 7.99 -11.56
CA TYR A 201 -24.09 8.72 -12.45
C TYR A 201 -23.20 9.75 -11.71
N PRO A 202 -21.87 9.72 -11.94
CA PRO A 202 -21.11 8.64 -12.58
C PRO A 202 -20.98 7.41 -11.66
N SER A 203 -20.61 6.25 -12.21
CA SER A 203 -20.30 5.05 -11.41
C SER A 203 -19.06 5.25 -10.54
N GLU A 204 -19.18 5.08 -9.22
CA GLU A 204 -18.08 5.20 -8.28
C GLU A 204 -16.95 4.20 -8.54
N ASP A 205 -17.28 2.94 -8.82
CA ASP A 205 -16.26 1.91 -9.11
C ASP A 205 -15.55 2.20 -10.44
N ALA A 206 -16.26 2.71 -11.44
CA ALA A 206 -15.63 3.11 -12.69
C ALA A 206 -14.67 4.31 -12.53
N VAL A 207 -15.00 5.25 -11.63
CA VAL A 207 -14.08 6.34 -11.27
C VAL A 207 -12.85 5.79 -10.56
N LEU A 208 -13.03 4.87 -9.61
CA LEU A 208 -11.93 4.17 -8.92
C LEU A 208 -11.04 3.41 -9.91
N ALA A 209 -11.62 2.61 -10.80
CA ALA A 209 -10.88 1.93 -11.87
C ALA A 209 -10.09 2.93 -12.72
N GLY A 210 -10.75 4.01 -13.16
CA GLY A 210 -10.14 5.04 -14.02
C GLY A 210 -8.93 5.71 -13.38
N VAL A 211 -9.03 6.11 -12.10
CA VAL A 211 -7.94 6.80 -11.41
C VAL A 211 -6.82 5.84 -11.01
N THR A 212 -7.16 4.65 -10.54
CA THR A 212 -6.20 3.67 -10.01
C THR A 212 -5.34 3.08 -11.12
N VAL A 213 -5.96 2.70 -12.25
CA VAL A 213 -5.26 2.09 -13.39
C VAL A 213 -4.18 3.00 -13.95
N GLU A 214 -4.47 4.29 -14.14
CA GLU A 214 -3.49 5.24 -14.70
C GLU A 214 -2.27 5.40 -13.78
N LEU A 215 -2.46 5.36 -12.46
CA LEU A 215 -1.37 5.41 -11.49
C LEU A 215 -0.59 4.09 -11.44
N LEU A 216 -1.30 2.95 -11.36
CA LEU A 216 -0.65 1.65 -11.25
C LEU A 216 0.15 1.27 -12.51
N LYS A 217 -0.31 1.67 -13.70
CA LYS A 217 0.44 1.47 -14.96
C LYS A 217 1.81 2.16 -14.96
N LEU A 218 1.91 3.32 -14.32
CA LEU A 218 3.18 4.03 -14.18
C LEU A 218 4.06 3.41 -13.09
N LEU A 219 3.43 2.96 -12.00
CA LEU A 219 4.14 2.36 -10.87
C LEU A 219 4.62 0.93 -11.20
N PHE A 220 3.87 0.19 -12.01
CA PHE A 220 4.13 -1.22 -12.36
C PHE A 220 4.01 -1.46 -13.87
N PRO A 221 4.95 -0.93 -14.68
CA PRO A 221 4.84 -0.98 -16.14
C PRO A 221 4.86 -2.39 -16.73
N THR A 222 5.40 -3.36 -16.02
CA THR A 222 5.40 -4.79 -16.44
C THR A 222 4.07 -5.50 -16.15
N GLU A 223 3.16 -4.89 -15.39
CA GLU A 223 1.88 -5.45 -14.95
C GLU A 223 0.66 -4.83 -15.66
N ILE A 224 0.88 -4.02 -16.72
CA ILE A 224 -0.19 -3.26 -17.39
C ILE A 224 -1.36 -4.16 -17.82
N ALA A 225 -1.08 -5.35 -18.37
CA ALA A 225 -2.12 -6.28 -18.82
C ALA A 225 -2.99 -6.78 -17.66
N PHE A 226 -2.37 -7.17 -16.55
CA PHE A 226 -3.07 -7.61 -15.33
C PHE A 226 -3.90 -6.47 -14.72
N ILE A 227 -3.33 -5.27 -14.59
CA ILE A 227 -4.01 -4.10 -14.04
C ILE A 227 -5.23 -3.73 -14.91
N GLN A 228 -5.08 -3.78 -16.24
CA GLN A 228 -6.19 -3.49 -17.16
C GLN A 228 -7.29 -4.56 -17.07
N GLN A 229 -6.93 -5.84 -16.99
CA GLN A 229 -7.89 -6.92 -16.79
C GLN A 229 -8.74 -6.69 -15.52
N LYS A 230 -8.10 -6.36 -14.39
CA LYS A 230 -8.82 -6.10 -13.13
C LYS A 230 -9.78 -4.91 -13.23
N ALA A 231 -9.39 -3.85 -13.94
CA ALA A 231 -10.29 -2.73 -14.19
C ALA A 231 -11.46 -3.11 -15.12
N ASP A 232 -11.25 -3.97 -16.09
CA ASP A 232 -12.31 -4.44 -16.98
C ASP A 232 -13.31 -5.34 -16.24
N GLU A 233 -12.83 -6.18 -15.31
CA GLU A 233 -13.67 -6.96 -14.39
C GLU A 233 -14.52 -6.03 -13.50
N GLU A 234 -13.93 -4.99 -12.89
CA GLU A 234 -14.64 -4.03 -12.02
C GLU A 234 -15.73 -3.25 -12.77
N LYS A 235 -15.45 -2.82 -13.99
CA LYS A 235 -16.46 -2.17 -14.85
C LYS A 235 -17.60 -3.12 -15.22
N LEU A 236 -17.24 -4.35 -15.59
CA LEU A 236 -18.21 -5.37 -16.01
C LEU A 236 -19.14 -5.76 -14.86
N TYR A 237 -18.61 -5.91 -13.64
CA TYR A 237 -19.42 -6.29 -12.49
C TYR A 237 -20.55 -5.29 -12.21
N ARG A 238 -20.32 -3.98 -12.41
CA ARG A 238 -21.35 -2.94 -12.19
C ARG A 238 -22.51 -3.04 -13.17
N ILE A 239 -22.23 -3.42 -14.42
CA ILE A 239 -23.27 -3.63 -15.43
C ILE A 239 -24.05 -4.93 -15.14
N ILE A 240 -23.35 -6.05 -14.96
CA ILE A 240 -23.97 -7.36 -14.74
C ILE A 240 -24.83 -7.35 -13.47
N SER A 241 -24.34 -6.69 -12.41
CA SER A 241 -25.07 -6.58 -11.14
C SER A 241 -26.32 -5.71 -11.21
N GLY A 242 -26.55 -4.99 -12.31
CA GLY A 242 -27.70 -4.10 -12.48
C GLY A 242 -27.57 -2.76 -11.75
N ALA A 243 -26.37 -2.42 -11.29
CA ALA A 243 -26.13 -1.21 -10.51
C ALA A 243 -25.95 0.05 -11.38
N ASN A 244 -25.31 -0.10 -12.55
CA ASN A 244 -24.97 0.99 -13.46
C ASN A 244 -25.23 0.61 -14.92
N VAL A 245 -25.52 1.58 -15.75
CA VAL A 245 -25.55 1.45 -17.22
C VAL A 245 -24.22 1.86 -17.84
N ARG A 246 -24.01 1.56 -19.12
CA ARG A 246 -22.76 1.82 -19.86
C ARG A 246 -22.31 3.28 -19.75
N SER A 247 -23.22 4.23 -19.91
CA SER A 247 -22.89 5.66 -19.84
C SER A 247 -22.46 6.12 -18.44
N ASP A 248 -22.92 5.46 -17.34
CA ASP A 248 -22.39 5.72 -15.98
C ASP A 248 -20.93 5.31 -15.88
N ILE A 249 -20.58 4.17 -16.50
CA ILE A 249 -19.23 3.60 -16.48
C ILE A 249 -18.27 4.47 -17.29
N ASP A 250 -18.63 4.81 -18.52
CA ASP A 250 -17.79 5.60 -19.43
C ASP A 250 -17.48 6.99 -18.85
N ALA A 251 -18.49 7.63 -18.26
CA ALA A 251 -18.33 8.89 -17.54
C ALA A 251 -17.39 8.75 -16.33
N GLY A 252 -17.55 7.68 -15.56
CA GLY A 252 -16.70 7.40 -14.40
C GLY A 252 -15.23 7.22 -14.77
N ILE A 253 -14.94 6.39 -15.78
CA ILE A 253 -13.58 6.17 -16.28
C ILE A 253 -12.95 7.47 -16.76
N SER A 254 -13.70 8.27 -17.54
CA SER A 254 -13.24 9.55 -18.07
C SER A 254 -12.86 10.52 -16.94
N LEU A 255 -13.72 10.65 -15.92
CA LEU A 255 -13.46 11.48 -14.73
C LEU A 255 -12.24 10.99 -13.96
N GLY A 256 -12.16 9.68 -13.67
CA GLY A 256 -11.04 9.08 -12.95
C GLY A 256 -9.70 9.32 -13.64
N ARG A 257 -9.62 9.14 -14.96
CA ARG A 257 -8.41 9.42 -15.77
C ARG A 257 -7.98 10.88 -15.71
N LYS A 258 -8.93 11.82 -15.82
CA LYS A 258 -8.64 13.26 -15.71
C LYS A 258 -8.04 13.58 -14.33
N ILE A 259 -8.60 13.04 -13.26
CA ILE A 259 -8.10 13.22 -11.89
C ILE A 259 -6.70 12.60 -11.73
N ALA A 260 -6.47 11.40 -12.25
CA ALA A 260 -5.17 10.75 -12.22
C ALA A 260 -4.06 11.64 -12.80
N SER A 261 -4.33 12.37 -13.88
CA SER A 261 -3.33 13.24 -14.54
C SER A 261 -2.73 14.28 -13.59
N LYS A 262 -3.52 14.80 -12.64
CA LYS A 262 -3.06 15.76 -11.64
C LYS A 262 -2.09 15.13 -10.63
N PHE A 263 -2.40 13.92 -10.18
CA PHE A 263 -1.52 13.16 -9.28
C PHE A 263 -0.24 12.72 -9.99
N ILE A 264 -0.32 12.31 -11.26
CA ILE A 264 0.83 11.98 -12.10
C ILE A 264 1.76 13.20 -12.26
N SER A 265 1.21 14.37 -12.55
CA SER A 265 1.98 15.61 -12.68
C SER A 265 2.70 15.98 -11.37
N ARG A 266 2.04 15.79 -10.23
CA ARG A 266 2.69 15.98 -8.93
C ARG A 266 3.80 14.96 -8.70
N ALA A 267 3.56 13.69 -9.00
CA ALA A 267 4.52 12.60 -8.80
C ALA A 267 5.79 12.78 -9.65
N ALA A 268 5.66 13.34 -10.86
CA ALA A 268 6.78 13.63 -11.75
C ALA A 268 7.73 14.70 -11.19
N THR A 269 7.26 15.53 -10.24
CA THR A 269 7.99 16.69 -9.72
C THR A 269 8.18 16.69 -8.20
N ASP A 270 7.90 15.57 -7.54
CA ASP A 270 8.00 15.48 -6.08
C ASP A 270 9.40 15.20 -5.54
N GLY A 271 10.38 14.94 -6.41
CA GLY A 271 11.77 14.69 -6.06
C GLY A 271 12.13 13.20 -5.86
N ALA A 272 11.16 12.28 -5.90
CA ALA A 272 11.42 10.86 -5.71
C ALA A 272 12.34 10.26 -6.80
N GLY A 273 12.23 10.74 -8.04
CA GLY A 273 13.05 10.28 -9.17
C GLY A 273 14.55 10.52 -9.00
N THR A 274 14.95 11.47 -8.14
CA THR A 274 16.36 11.80 -7.87
C THR A 274 16.81 11.41 -6.45
N ALA A 275 15.95 10.73 -5.69
CA ALA A 275 16.19 10.43 -4.27
C ALA A 275 17.40 9.52 -4.01
N ILE A 276 17.88 8.79 -5.01
CA ILE A 276 19.05 7.92 -4.90
C ILE A 276 20.37 8.72 -4.79
N GLY A 277 20.42 9.95 -5.32
CA GLY A 277 21.64 10.74 -5.35
C GLY A 277 22.71 10.18 -6.30
N ASN A 278 23.98 10.37 -5.93
CA ASN A 278 25.13 9.89 -6.69
C ASN A 278 26.33 9.60 -5.78
N GLN A 279 27.38 9.02 -6.34
CA GLN A 279 28.57 8.62 -5.60
C GLN A 279 29.26 9.79 -4.85
N ALA A 280 29.27 10.99 -5.42
CA ALA A 280 29.85 12.16 -4.76
C ALA A 280 29.07 12.54 -3.49
N LEU A 281 27.74 12.52 -3.56
CA LEU A 281 26.87 12.74 -2.40
C LEU A 281 27.09 11.66 -1.33
N TRP A 282 27.16 10.39 -1.70
CA TRP A 282 27.35 9.31 -0.71
C TRP A 282 28.68 9.43 0.03
N ALA A 283 29.77 9.74 -0.69
CA ALA A 283 31.08 10.00 -0.09
C ALA A 283 31.05 11.26 0.79
N GLN A 284 30.28 12.29 0.42
CA GLN A 284 30.12 13.50 1.22
C GLN A 284 29.39 13.20 2.54
N LEU A 285 28.32 12.42 2.54
CA LEU A 285 27.58 12.05 3.75
C LEU A 285 28.46 11.29 4.75
N GLU A 286 29.27 10.33 4.25
CA GLU A 286 30.23 9.60 5.08
C GLU A 286 31.27 10.56 5.71
N LYS A 287 31.85 11.46 4.92
CA LYS A 287 32.82 12.46 5.40
C LYS A 287 32.21 13.43 6.41
N GLN A 288 31.00 13.88 6.19
CA GLN A 288 30.29 14.78 7.11
C GLN A 288 30.06 14.12 8.47
N CYS A 289 29.61 12.87 8.50
CA CYS A 289 29.47 12.12 9.74
C CYS A 289 30.81 11.94 10.43
N ALA A 290 31.83 11.48 9.72
CA ALA A 290 33.17 11.31 10.29
C ALA A 290 33.78 12.62 10.85
N ALA A 291 33.48 13.78 10.24
CA ALA A 291 33.96 15.09 10.71
C ALA A 291 33.35 15.51 12.06
N THR A 292 32.24 14.92 12.48
CA THR A 292 31.65 15.12 13.82
C THR A 292 32.33 14.26 14.89
N GLY A 293 33.27 13.41 14.51
CA GLY A 293 33.92 12.44 15.41
C GLY A 293 33.15 11.13 15.57
N GLU A 294 31.99 10.98 14.91
CA GLU A 294 31.18 9.78 14.99
C GLU A 294 31.55 8.73 13.93
N MET A 295 31.28 7.46 14.21
CA MET A 295 31.46 6.38 13.26
C MET A 295 30.36 6.44 12.17
N PRO A 296 30.71 6.62 10.88
CA PRO A 296 29.71 6.65 9.82
C PRO A 296 29.16 5.25 9.50
N TRP A 297 27.89 5.20 9.06
CA TRP A 297 27.31 4.01 8.48
C TRP A 297 28.06 3.58 7.21
N LYS A 298 28.19 2.26 7.00
CA LYS A 298 28.70 1.65 5.77
C LYS A 298 27.81 0.51 5.32
N SER A 299 27.71 0.31 4.01
CA SER A 299 27.09 -0.91 3.47
C SER A 299 27.91 -2.13 3.87
N LEU A 300 27.23 -3.17 4.36
CA LEU A 300 27.81 -4.46 4.70
C LEU A 300 27.61 -5.50 3.61
N ASP A 301 27.01 -5.12 2.48
CA ASP A 301 26.84 -6.00 1.33
C ASP A 301 28.17 -6.22 0.60
N ILE A 302 28.35 -7.41 0.06
CA ILE A 302 29.52 -7.78 -0.74
C ILE A 302 29.03 -8.29 -2.10
N PRO A 303 29.33 -7.56 -3.20
CA PRO A 303 30.00 -6.25 -3.27
C PRO A 303 29.20 -5.13 -2.59
N THR A 304 29.90 -4.04 -2.21
CA THR A 304 29.29 -2.87 -1.54
C THR A 304 28.19 -2.28 -2.39
N ARG A 305 26.99 -2.18 -1.83
CA ARG A 305 25.81 -1.61 -2.50
C ARG A 305 25.65 -0.13 -2.16
N PRO A 306 25.17 0.70 -3.11
CA PRO A 306 24.83 2.10 -2.84
C PRO A 306 23.83 2.26 -1.69
N PRO A 307 23.91 3.34 -0.89
CA PRO A 307 22.94 3.60 0.17
C PRO A 307 21.53 3.82 -0.41
N MET A 308 20.52 3.29 0.26
CA MET A 308 19.14 3.35 -0.20
C MET A 308 18.55 4.76 -0.06
N LEU A 309 18.32 5.44 -1.18
CA LEU A 309 17.54 6.68 -1.30
C LEU A 309 17.95 7.82 -0.34
N PRO A 310 19.21 8.25 -0.31
CA PRO A 310 19.69 9.24 0.66
C PRO A 310 18.99 10.60 0.59
N LEU A 311 18.35 10.95 -0.53
CA LEU A 311 17.61 12.21 -0.68
C LEU A 311 16.11 12.05 -0.50
N PHE A 312 15.60 10.90 -0.04
CA PHE A 312 14.16 10.70 0.12
C PHE A 312 13.55 11.65 1.18
N GLY A 313 14.33 12.12 2.14
CA GLY A 313 13.94 13.16 3.08
C GLY A 313 13.56 14.51 2.43
N ASN A 314 13.95 14.73 1.17
CA ASN A 314 13.63 15.93 0.39
C ASN A 314 12.41 15.75 -0.53
N VAL A 315 11.80 14.57 -0.54
CA VAL A 315 10.59 14.31 -1.35
C VAL A 315 9.44 15.17 -0.84
N LYS A 316 8.64 15.72 -1.76
CA LYS A 316 7.53 16.60 -1.42
C LYS A 316 6.44 15.85 -0.66
N SER A 317 6.34 16.14 0.63
CA SER A 317 5.32 15.61 1.55
C SER A 317 3.90 16.07 1.17
N PHE A 318 2.89 15.35 1.61
CA PHE A 318 1.48 15.76 1.45
C PHE A 318 0.97 16.62 2.61
N LEU A 319 1.41 16.33 3.84
CA LEU A 319 0.86 16.93 5.06
C LEU A 319 1.83 17.89 5.73
N MET A 320 3.11 17.84 5.37
CA MET A 320 4.18 18.60 6.01
C MET A 320 4.90 19.50 5.02
N THR A 321 5.39 20.64 5.49
CA THR A 321 6.36 21.44 4.75
C THR A 321 7.79 20.93 4.97
N PRO A 322 8.77 21.27 4.11
CA PRO A 322 10.17 20.91 4.35
C PRO A 322 10.70 21.39 5.71
N ALA A 323 10.27 22.57 6.16
CA ALA A 323 10.65 23.11 7.49
C ALA A 323 10.07 22.25 8.63
N MET A 324 8.85 21.73 8.48
CA MET A 324 8.23 20.82 9.47
C MET A 324 8.94 19.47 9.50
N VAL A 325 9.40 18.94 8.37
CA VAL A 325 10.21 17.70 8.31
C VAL A 325 11.49 17.91 9.11
N ILE A 326 12.22 18.99 8.87
CA ILE A 326 13.46 19.32 9.60
C ILE A 326 13.18 19.51 11.10
N ALA A 327 12.11 20.22 11.46
CA ALA A 327 11.74 20.47 12.85
C ALA A 327 11.28 19.19 13.59
N SER A 328 10.78 18.19 12.88
CA SER A 328 10.38 16.89 13.45
C SER A 328 11.56 15.95 13.72
N ARG A 329 12.76 16.28 13.22
CA ARG A 329 13.96 15.46 13.39
C ARG A 329 14.24 15.23 14.88
N PRO A 330 14.35 13.97 15.34
CA PRO A 330 14.63 13.68 16.74
C PRO A 330 16.01 14.22 17.17
N VAL A 331 16.22 14.33 18.49
CA VAL A 331 17.55 14.62 19.05
C VAL A 331 18.60 13.63 18.54
N PRO A 332 19.90 13.99 18.52
CA PRO A 332 20.95 13.09 18.06
C PRO A 332 20.91 11.71 18.75
N PRO A 333 21.32 10.63 18.05
CA PRO A 333 21.55 9.34 18.70
C PRO A 333 22.67 9.46 19.74
N PRO A 334 22.78 8.52 20.69
CA PRO A 334 23.95 8.44 21.57
C PRO A 334 25.24 8.40 20.74
N SER A 335 26.24 9.20 21.13
CA SER A 335 27.56 9.18 20.48
C SER A 335 28.14 7.77 20.48
N THR A 336 28.74 7.37 19.36
CA THR A 336 29.37 6.05 19.19
C THR A 336 30.52 5.79 20.19
N HIS A 337 30.94 6.82 20.91
CA HIS A 337 31.95 6.76 21.97
C HIS A 337 31.40 6.85 23.38
N SER A 338 30.08 6.96 23.53
CA SER A 338 29.43 7.12 24.83
C SER A 338 29.16 5.77 25.53
N GLU A 339 29.06 5.83 26.85
CA GLU A 339 28.67 4.68 27.67
C GLU A 339 27.23 4.21 27.31
N GLN A 340 26.33 5.14 27.02
CA GLN A 340 24.96 4.81 26.58
C GLN A 340 25.00 3.97 25.31
N PHE A 341 25.77 4.34 24.30
CA PHE A 341 25.91 3.57 23.07
C PHE A 341 26.48 2.17 23.35
N ALA A 342 27.53 2.08 24.18
CA ALA A 342 28.13 0.79 24.56
C ALA A 342 27.11 -0.13 25.24
N ASN A 343 26.25 0.42 26.11
CA ASN A 343 25.19 -0.33 26.79
C ASN A 343 24.10 -0.82 25.82
N GLU A 344 23.65 0.04 24.88
CA GLU A 344 22.68 -0.34 23.86
C GLU A 344 23.24 -1.40 22.89
N LEU A 345 24.53 -1.30 22.52
CA LEU A 345 25.21 -2.32 21.71
C LEU A 345 25.29 -3.66 22.42
N ALA A 346 25.63 -3.65 23.74
CA ALA A 346 25.67 -4.86 24.56
C ALA A 346 24.27 -5.51 24.70
N GLU A 347 23.22 -4.70 24.84
CA GLU A 347 21.84 -5.16 24.84
C GLU A 347 21.47 -5.89 23.54
N VAL A 348 21.75 -5.29 22.39
CA VAL A 348 21.48 -5.89 21.07
C VAL A 348 22.29 -7.19 20.90
N LYS A 349 23.53 -7.20 21.35
CA LYS A 349 24.38 -8.42 21.37
C LYS A 349 23.79 -9.53 22.22
N ALA A 350 23.18 -9.19 23.36
CA ALA A 350 22.50 -10.17 24.22
C ALA A 350 21.27 -10.77 23.52
N TYR A 351 20.47 -9.96 22.82
CA TYR A 351 19.34 -10.45 22.01
C TYR A 351 19.79 -11.39 20.89
N SER A 352 20.86 -11.04 20.18
CA SER A 352 21.45 -11.88 19.13
C SER A 352 21.87 -13.26 19.63
N LYS A 353 22.41 -13.35 20.87
CA LYS A 353 22.86 -14.61 21.46
C LYS A 353 21.75 -15.46 22.05
N ASN A 354 20.68 -14.82 22.55
CA ASN A 354 19.64 -15.46 23.36
C ASN A 354 18.26 -15.40 22.68
N ALA A 355 18.22 -15.59 21.36
CA ALA A 355 16.99 -15.54 20.61
C ALA A 355 16.04 -16.71 21.00
N SER A 356 14.91 -16.39 21.64
CA SER A 356 13.86 -17.36 21.92
C SER A 356 13.01 -17.63 20.69
N LYS A 357 12.31 -18.77 20.64
CA LYS A 357 11.33 -19.08 19.57
C LYS A 357 10.29 -17.95 19.43
N LYS A 358 9.79 -17.43 20.56
CA LYS A 358 8.82 -16.32 20.58
C LYS A 358 9.40 -15.06 19.93
N ASN A 359 10.64 -14.71 20.25
CA ASN A 359 11.31 -13.54 19.65
C ASN A 359 11.50 -13.73 18.15
N MET A 360 11.90 -14.94 17.71
CA MET A 360 12.05 -15.25 16.28
C MET A 360 10.72 -15.11 15.53
N GLN A 361 9.61 -15.60 16.10
CA GLN A 361 8.28 -15.45 15.50
C GLN A 361 7.90 -13.96 15.37
N MET A 362 8.09 -13.16 16.42
CA MET A 362 7.84 -11.72 16.39
C MET A 362 8.71 -11.00 15.32
N VAL A 363 10.00 -11.33 15.28
CA VAL A 363 10.92 -10.77 14.27
C VAL A 363 10.47 -11.12 12.86
N THR A 364 10.08 -12.38 12.62
CA THR A 364 9.63 -12.85 11.32
C THR A 364 8.30 -12.20 10.91
N PHE A 365 7.35 -12.07 11.82
CA PHE A 365 6.05 -11.43 11.56
C PHE A 365 6.20 -9.97 11.10
N TRP A 366 7.10 -9.21 11.76
CA TRP A 366 7.37 -7.81 11.43
C TRP A 366 8.59 -7.62 10.52
N ALA A 367 9.09 -8.67 9.86
CA ALA A 367 10.30 -8.53 9.03
C ALA A 367 10.07 -7.62 7.84
N ASP A 368 8.95 -7.80 7.16
CA ASP A 368 8.51 -7.00 6.01
C ASP A 368 9.60 -6.78 4.95
N GLY A 369 10.42 -7.81 4.76
CA GLY A 369 11.57 -7.80 3.86
C GLY A 369 11.20 -8.14 2.41
N VAL A 370 12.16 -8.67 1.68
CA VAL A 370 12.01 -9.11 0.29
C VAL A 370 10.83 -10.08 0.13
N GLY A 371 10.03 -9.89 -0.92
CA GLY A 371 8.85 -10.71 -1.21
C GLY A 371 7.60 -10.35 -0.41
N THR A 372 7.65 -9.31 0.43
CA THR A 372 6.50 -8.81 1.18
C THR A 372 6.02 -7.48 0.63
N TYR A 373 4.85 -7.06 1.08
CA TYR A 373 4.27 -5.74 0.74
C TYR A 373 4.89 -4.57 1.53
N THR A 374 6.01 -4.78 2.24
CA THR A 374 6.75 -3.79 3.05
C THR A 374 6.02 -3.33 4.31
N PRO A 375 6.67 -2.64 5.28
CA PRO A 375 5.99 -2.17 6.49
C PRO A 375 4.76 -1.28 6.24
N PRO A 376 4.76 -0.33 5.28
CA PRO A 376 3.54 0.39 4.91
C PRO A 376 2.40 -0.51 4.46
N GLY A 377 2.67 -1.52 3.63
CA GLY A 377 1.65 -2.47 3.18
C GLY A 377 1.14 -3.37 4.31
N HIS A 378 1.97 -3.72 5.29
CA HIS A 378 1.55 -4.45 6.48
C HIS A 378 0.49 -3.67 7.28
N TRP A 379 0.72 -2.37 7.50
CA TRP A 379 -0.27 -1.51 8.14
C TRP A 379 -1.52 -1.29 7.30
N ASN A 380 -1.43 -1.34 5.96
CA ASN A 380 -2.60 -1.37 5.08
C ASN A 380 -3.40 -2.67 5.25
N ALA A 381 -2.74 -3.84 5.39
CA ALA A 381 -3.41 -5.12 5.65
C ALA A 381 -4.16 -5.09 6.99
N ILE A 382 -3.49 -4.64 8.06
CA ILE A 382 -4.10 -4.49 9.39
C ILE A 382 -5.33 -3.56 9.33
N ALA A 383 -5.20 -2.42 8.65
CA ALA A 383 -6.30 -1.47 8.48
C ALA A 383 -7.47 -2.10 7.72
N ALA A 384 -7.22 -2.79 6.60
CA ALA A 384 -8.24 -3.43 5.79
C ALA A 384 -9.04 -4.48 6.57
N GLU A 385 -8.36 -5.38 7.29
CA GLU A 385 -9.00 -6.40 8.14
C GLU A 385 -9.94 -5.79 9.19
N ILE A 386 -9.59 -4.64 9.74
CA ILE A 386 -10.41 -3.97 10.74
C ILE A 386 -11.52 -3.16 10.09
N PHE A 387 -11.27 -2.45 8.99
CA PHE A 387 -12.26 -1.61 8.31
C PHE A 387 -13.43 -2.43 7.74
N VAL A 388 -13.18 -3.66 7.28
CA VAL A 388 -14.24 -4.60 6.86
C VAL A 388 -15.31 -4.78 7.95
N THR A 389 -14.92 -4.71 9.23
CA THR A 389 -15.86 -4.85 10.35
C THR A 389 -16.63 -3.57 10.70
N GLN A 390 -16.30 -2.43 10.07
CA GLN A 390 -16.86 -1.12 10.43
C GLN A 390 -18.05 -0.68 9.58
N ASN A 391 -18.41 -1.44 8.55
CA ASN A 391 -19.52 -1.12 7.64
C ASN A 391 -19.44 0.29 7.03
N TYR A 392 -18.23 0.74 6.67
CA TYR A 392 -17.99 2.04 6.04
C TYR A 392 -18.53 2.11 4.60
N SER A 393 -18.93 3.31 4.17
CA SER A 393 -19.15 3.63 2.75
C SER A 393 -17.85 3.57 1.96
N GLU A 394 -17.92 3.42 0.63
CA GLU A 394 -16.76 3.39 -0.25
C GLU A 394 -15.89 4.65 -0.10
N ILE A 395 -16.51 5.82 -0.03
CA ILE A 395 -15.78 7.07 0.15
C ILE A 395 -15.13 7.18 1.53
N ARG A 396 -15.74 6.61 2.59
CA ARG A 396 -15.15 6.58 3.92
C ARG A 396 -13.96 5.61 3.99
N TRP A 397 -14.04 4.50 3.27
CA TRP A 397 -12.89 3.61 3.05
C TRP A 397 -11.73 4.37 2.40
N ALA A 398 -11.99 5.09 1.30
CA ALA A 398 -10.97 5.86 0.60
C ALA A 398 -10.36 6.95 1.48
N ARG A 399 -11.18 7.70 2.24
CA ARG A 399 -10.71 8.69 3.20
C ARG A 399 -9.76 8.09 4.23
N ASN A 400 -10.18 7.00 4.85
CA ASN A 400 -9.41 6.38 5.93
C ASN A 400 -8.10 5.79 5.43
N MET A 401 -8.11 5.16 4.26
CA MET A 401 -6.89 4.68 3.59
C MET A 401 -5.99 5.84 3.16
N ALA A 402 -6.54 6.95 2.67
CA ALA A 402 -5.76 8.14 2.32
C ALA A 402 -5.07 8.73 3.56
N LEU A 403 -5.77 8.93 4.66
CA LEU A 403 -5.18 9.44 5.90
C LEU A 403 -4.02 8.55 6.40
N LEU A 404 -4.22 7.23 6.41
CA LEU A 404 -3.18 6.26 6.77
C LEU A 404 -1.97 6.39 5.84
N ASN A 405 -2.18 6.32 4.54
CA ASN A 405 -1.09 6.23 3.57
C ASN A 405 -0.35 7.57 3.36
N LEU A 406 -1.03 8.70 3.47
CA LEU A 406 -0.37 10.02 3.51
C LEU A 406 0.56 10.11 4.71
N SER A 407 0.11 9.66 5.88
CA SER A 407 0.92 9.61 7.09
C SER A 407 2.13 8.68 6.95
N LEU A 408 1.95 7.51 6.32
CA LEU A 408 3.05 6.55 6.08
C LEU A 408 4.10 7.11 5.11
N MET A 409 3.69 7.81 4.05
CA MET A 409 4.64 8.47 3.14
C MET A 409 5.42 9.57 3.86
N ASP A 410 4.76 10.41 4.64
CA ASP A 410 5.41 11.49 5.37
C ASP A 410 6.30 10.96 6.50
N ALA A 411 5.95 9.80 7.09
CA ALA A 411 6.81 9.05 8.01
C ALA A 411 8.07 8.52 7.33
N ALA A 412 7.96 8.04 6.09
CA ALA A 412 9.13 7.65 5.29
C ALA A 412 10.05 8.86 5.03
N ILE A 413 9.48 9.99 4.63
CA ILE A 413 10.24 11.24 4.37
C ILE A 413 10.98 11.68 5.64
N SER A 414 10.29 11.81 6.77
CA SER A 414 10.89 12.26 8.04
C SER A 414 11.91 11.25 8.58
N CYS A 415 11.67 9.95 8.43
CA CYS A 415 12.58 8.90 8.82
C CYS A 415 13.88 8.96 7.98
N TRP A 416 13.77 9.10 6.66
CA TRP A 416 14.92 9.17 5.75
C TRP A 416 15.69 10.47 5.92
N ASP A 417 15.05 11.59 6.22
CA ASP A 417 15.71 12.84 6.62
C ASP A 417 16.61 12.60 7.84
N ALA A 418 16.07 12.03 8.92
CA ALA A 418 16.84 11.74 10.12
C ALA A 418 17.98 10.73 9.87
N LYS A 419 17.73 9.66 9.10
CA LYS A 419 18.72 8.63 8.78
C LYS A 419 19.96 9.20 8.11
N TYR A 420 19.78 10.01 7.09
CA TYR A 420 20.88 10.53 6.30
C TYR A 420 21.49 11.81 6.87
N PHE A 421 20.79 12.46 7.79
CA PHE A 421 21.36 13.54 8.58
C PHE A 421 22.35 13.04 9.64
N TYR A 422 21.99 11.98 10.39
CA TYR A 422 22.84 11.42 11.45
C TYR A 422 23.82 10.36 10.96
N PHE A 423 23.50 9.64 9.93
CA PHE A 423 24.32 8.63 9.26
C PHE A 423 24.88 7.55 10.19
N ASN A 424 24.09 7.12 11.18
CA ASN A 424 24.49 6.27 12.30
C ASN A 424 24.72 4.80 11.89
N PRO A 425 25.79 4.11 12.38
CA PRO A 425 26.13 2.74 12.01
C PRO A 425 25.16 1.71 12.56
N ARG A 426 25.09 0.53 11.90
CA ARG A 426 24.30 -0.62 12.39
C ARG A 426 25.03 -1.36 13.53
N PRO A 427 24.30 -2.06 14.45
CA PRO A 427 24.93 -2.84 15.52
C PRO A 427 25.95 -3.86 15.02
N CYS A 428 25.62 -4.61 13.95
CA CYS A 428 26.55 -5.59 13.37
C CYS A 428 27.76 -4.98 12.66
N GLN A 429 27.74 -3.69 12.32
CA GLN A 429 28.90 -2.94 11.84
C GLN A 429 29.88 -2.63 12.99
N MET A 430 29.33 -2.29 14.16
CA MET A 430 30.13 -1.94 15.36
C MET A 430 30.66 -3.18 16.08
N ASP A 431 29.91 -4.28 16.06
CA ASP A 431 30.35 -5.57 16.59
C ASP A 431 29.99 -6.70 15.59
N PRO A 432 30.94 -7.17 14.79
CA PRO A 432 30.74 -8.24 13.80
C PRO A 432 30.33 -9.60 14.40
N SER A 433 30.44 -9.77 15.73
CA SER A 433 29.97 -10.98 16.41
C SER A 433 28.44 -11.04 16.55
N ILE A 434 27.72 -9.92 16.33
CA ILE A 434 26.28 -9.84 16.34
C ILE A 434 25.73 -10.53 15.08
N LYS A 435 24.92 -11.58 15.28
CA LYS A 435 24.20 -12.26 14.20
C LYS A 435 22.76 -11.75 14.17
N THR A 436 22.35 -11.19 13.05
CA THR A 436 21.00 -10.67 12.86
C THR A 436 20.00 -11.79 12.58
N LEU A 437 18.76 -11.66 13.06
CA LEU A 437 17.69 -12.62 12.83
C LEU A 437 16.83 -12.26 11.59
N THR A 438 17.18 -11.18 10.90
CA THR A 438 16.55 -10.71 9.67
C THR A 438 17.61 -10.08 8.78
N GLY A 439 17.26 -9.79 7.51
CA GLY A 439 18.17 -9.13 6.59
C GLY A 439 18.64 -7.77 7.11
N ILE A 440 19.91 -7.45 6.86
CA ILE A 440 20.48 -6.16 7.26
C ILE A 440 20.07 -5.11 6.22
N PRO A 441 19.32 -4.05 6.64
CA PRO A 441 18.91 -3.01 5.70
C PRO A 441 20.10 -2.16 5.23
N ASN A 442 20.15 -1.87 3.93
CA ASN A 442 21.25 -1.09 3.32
C ASN A 442 21.03 0.43 3.44
N PHE A 443 20.84 0.91 4.67
CA PHE A 443 20.70 2.32 5.05
C PHE A 443 21.01 2.52 6.54
N PRO A 444 21.32 3.77 6.99
CA PRO A 444 21.69 4.07 8.37
C PRO A 444 20.68 3.60 9.43
N ALA A 445 21.15 3.34 10.64
CA ALA A 445 20.33 2.77 11.71
C ALA A 445 19.30 3.76 12.26
N TYR A 446 19.73 4.91 12.75
CA TYR A 446 18.91 5.89 13.45
C TYR A 446 18.13 6.80 12.50
N VAL A 447 16.83 6.90 12.63
CA VAL A 447 15.88 6.21 13.49
C VAL A 447 15.35 4.94 12.83
N SER A 448 14.72 4.03 13.60
CA SER A 448 14.12 2.81 13.04
C SER A 448 12.94 3.09 12.10
N GLY A 449 13.03 2.61 10.85
CA GLY A 449 11.95 2.77 9.86
C GLY A 449 10.65 2.08 10.29
N HIS A 450 10.73 0.81 10.74
CA HIS A 450 9.56 0.09 11.25
C HIS A 450 8.87 0.81 12.41
N SER A 451 9.66 1.36 13.35
CA SER A 451 9.12 2.13 14.47
C SER A 451 8.42 3.40 14.00
N THR A 452 8.99 4.11 13.01
CA THR A 452 8.43 5.34 12.49
C THR A 452 7.11 5.08 11.73
N PHE A 453 7.09 4.08 10.85
CA PHE A 453 5.84 3.68 10.17
C PHE A 453 4.78 3.23 11.16
N SER A 454 5.16 2.40 12.15
CA SER A 454 4.21 1.86 13.11
C SER A 454 3.66 2.93 14.05
N GLY A 455 4.48 3.87 14.52
CA GLY A 455 4.03 5.02 15.31
C GLY A 455 3.02 5.89 14.54
N ALA A 456 3.31 6.18 13.26
CA ALA A 456 2.42 6.95 12.41
C ALA A 456 1.09 6.22 12.14
N ALA A 457 1.15 4.95 11.76
CA ALA A 457 -0.04 4.13 11.51
C ALA A 457 -0.93 3.99 12.76
N ALA A 458 -0.33 3.64 13.91
CA ALA A 458 -1.07 3.48 15.15
C ALA A 458 -1.74 4.79 15.60
N THR A 459 -1.09 5.94 15.39
CA THR A 459 -1.67 7.27 15.69
C THR A 459 -2.91 7.53 14.84
N VAL A 460 -2.82 7.33 13.53
CA VAL A 460 -3.94 7.56 12.60
C VAL A 460 -5.07 6.57 12.84
N LEU A 461 -4.77 5.27 12.96
CA LEU A 461 -5.77 4.24 13.18
C LEU A 461 -6.46 4.39 14.54
N SER A 462 -5.74 4.85 15.58
CA SER A 462 -6.33 5.18 16.89
C SER A 462 -7.31 6.34 16.83
N HIS A 463 -7.11 7.29 15.91
CA HIS A 463 -8.06 8.36 15.67
C HIS A 463 -9.29 7.86 14.90
N ILE A 464 -9.09 7.06 13.85
CA ILE A 464 -10.17 6.51 13.01
C ILE A 464 -11.06 5.55 13.82
N ILE A 465 -10.46 4.69 14.66
CA ILE A 465 -11.16 3.69 15.47
C ILE A 465 -10.68 3.78 16.93
N PRO A 466 -11.19 4.74 17.71
CA PRO A 466 -10.74 4.98 19.10
C PRO A 466 -10.88 3.78 20.03
N SER A 467 -11.87 2.92 19.79
CA SER A 467 -12.10 1.69 20.57
C SER A 467 -10.98 0.64 20.45
N LYS A 468 -10.12 0.75 19.43
CA LYS A 468 -8.98 -0.14 19.19
C LYS A 468 -7.62 0.53 19.45
N LYS A 469 -7.61 1.72 20.03
CA LYS A 469 -6.38 2.51 20.26
C LYS A 469 -5.29 1.69 20.96
N ASP A 470 -5.60 1.03 22.06
CA ASP A 470 -4.61 0.29 22.85
C ASP A 470 -4.02 -0.89 22.05
N ALA A 471 -4.83 -1.55 21.22
CA ALA A 471 -4.37 -2.62 20.34
C ALA A 471 -3.39 -2.08 19.27
N PHE A 472 -3.69 -0.95 18.64
CA PHE A 472 -2.80 -0.34 17.66
C PHE A 472 -1.48 0.11 18.29
N GLN A 473 -1.52 0.69 19.48
CA GLN A 473 -0.31 1.08 20.21
C GLN A 473 0.54 -0.14 20.60
N ALA A 474 -0.10 -1.22 21.06
CA ALA A 474 0.61 -2.46 21.36
C ALA A 474 1.29 -3.07 20.12
N MET A 475 0.61 -3.09 18.98
CA MET A 475 1.18 -3.54 17.70
C MET A 475 2.39 -2.68 17.29
N ALA A 476 2.30 -1.35 17.43
CA ALA A 476 3.41 -0.45 17.09
C ALA A 476 4.63 -0.69 17.98
N ILE A 477 4.43 -0.89 19.28
CA ILE A 477 5.49 -1.24 20.22
C ILE A 477 6.09 -2.59 19.87
N GLU A 478 5.28 -3.59 19.54
CA GLU A 478 5.75 -4.92 19.15
C GLU A 478 6.58 -4.86 17.87
N ALA A 479 6.12 -4.16 16.83
CA ALA A 479 6.86 -3.94 15.59
C ALA A 479 8.22 -3.25 15.85
N SER A 480 8.23 -2.25 16.73
CA SER A 480 9.45 -1.54 17.14
C SER A 480 10.42 -2.48 17.88
N ASN A 481 9.96 -3.20 18.89
CA ASN A 481 10.77 -4.12 19.68
C ASN A 481 11.33 -5.26 18.83
N SER A 482 10.60 -5.71 17.81
CA SER A 482 11.05 -6.75 16.90
C SER A 482 12.38 -6.39 16.21
N ARG A 483 12.70 -5.09 16.06
CA ARG A 483 13.94 -4.65 15.40
C ARG A 483 15.17 -4.77 16.31
N MET A 484 15.00 -4.53 17.62
CA MET A 484 16.04 -4.80 18.61
C MET A 484 16.26 -6.33 18.76
N LEU A 485 15.16 -7.07 18.89
CA LEU A 485 15.20 -8.54 18.95
C LEU A 485 15.81 -9.15 17.68
N GLY A 486 15.59 -8.51 16.53
CA GLY A 486 16.21 -8.88 15.25
C GLY A 486 17.68 -8.48 15.12
N ALA A 487 18.21 -7.79 16.11
CA ALA A 487 19.59 -7.31 16.21
C ALA A 487 20.05 -6.38 15.08
N ILE A 488 19.13 -5.57 14.52
CA ILE A 488 19.43 -4.62 13.44
C ILE A 488 19.29 -3.15 13.84
N HIS A 489 18.82 -2.86 15.06
CA HIS A 489 18.62 -1.52 15.61
C HIS A 489 18.96 -1.44 17.09
N TYR A 490 19.39 -0.26 17.55
CA TYR A 490 19.56 0.07 18.96
C TYR A 490 18.23 0.48 19.58
N ARG A 491 18.16 0.50 20.94
CA ARG A 491 16.98 0.95 21.68
C ARG A 491 16.59 2.38 21.32
N SER A 492 17.56 3.28 21.28
CA SER A 492 17.33 4.69 20.90
C SER A 492 16.76 4.83 19.49
N ASP A 493 17.20 4.01 18.50
CA ASP A 493 16.62 4.02 17.15
C ASP A 493 15.12 3.74 17.17
N CYS A 494 14.74 2.76 17.99
CA CYS A 494 13.37 2.26 18.07
C CYS A 494 12.45 3.24 18.81
N GLU A 495 12.88 3.72 19.97
CA GLU A 495 12.11 4.66 20.78
C GLU A 495 11.91 6.01 20.08
N LYS A 496 12.98 6.56 19.49
CA LYS A 496 12.89 7.83 18.76
C LYS A 496 12.14 7.67 17.43
N GLY A 497 12.21 6.49 16.81
CA GLY A 497 11.40 6.17 15.64
C GLY A 497 9.91 6.17 15.95
N LEU A 498 9.45 5.55 17.04
CA LEU A 498 8.05 5.58 17.48
C LEU A 498 7.57 7.02 17.75
N LEU A 499 8.39 7.81 18.47
CA LEU A 499 8.06 9.21 18.76
C LEU A 499 7.94 10.05 17.48
N LEU A 500 8.87 9.90 16.54
CA LEU A 500 8.80 10.57 15.23
C LEU A 500 7.54 10.17 14.48
N GLY A 501 7.23 8.86 14.43
CA GLY A 501 6.02 8.36 13.81
C GLY A 501 4.75 8.96 14.41
N ASN A 502 4.67 9.04 15.75
CA ASN A 502 3.54 9.67 16.43
C ASN A 502 3.38 11.16 16.07
N VAL A 503 4.48 11.89 15.97
CA VAL A 503 4.46 13.31 15.55
C VAL A 503 3.92 13.42 14.13
N VAL A 504 4.43 12.62 13.19
CA VAL A 504 3.98 12.63 11.79
C VAL A 504 2.53 12.20 11.68
N GLY A 505 2.11 11.13 12.38
CA GLY A 505 0.73 10.67 12.41
C GLY A 505 -0.27 11.73 12.83
N ASN A 506 0.12 12.62 13.75
CA ASN A 506 -0.73 13.71 14.19
C ASN A 506 -1.04 14.74 13.09
N PHE A 507 -0.20 14.92 12.07
CA PHE A 507 -0.55 15.80 10.94
C PHE A 507 -1.71 15.22 10.12
N ALA A 508 -1.79 13.90 9.97
CA ALA A 508 -2.94 13.25 9.34
C ALA A 508 -4.20 13.36 10.21
N VAL A 509 -4.07 13.23 11.53
CA VAL A 509 -5.18 13.46 12.48
C VAL A 509 -5.68 14.90 12.41
N LEU A 510 -4.78 15.89 12.37
CA LEU A 510 -5.17 17.30 12.19
C LEU A 510 -5.89 17.52 10.86
N ARG A 511 -5.44 16.86 9.80
CA ARG A 511 -6.11 16.90 8.49
C ARG A 511 -7.50 16.28 8.55
N ALA A 512 -7.66 15.15 9.24
CA ALA A 512 -8.95 14.49 9.42
C ALA A 512 -9.99 15.39 10.08
N LYS A 513 -9.60 16.13 11.13
CA LYS A 513 -10.49 17.04 11.88
C LYS A 513 -11.01 18.23 11.09
N ILE A 514 -10.45 18.52 9.92
CA ILE A 514 -10.80 19.69 9.10
C ILE A 514 -11.24 19.32 7.69
N ASP A 515 -11.44 18.04 7.40
CA ASP A 515 -11.81 17.58 6.06
C ASP A 515 -13.33 17.56 5.81
N GLY A 516 -14.14 17.80 6.83
CA GLY A 516 -15.59 17.87 6.71
C GLY A 516 -16.31 16.53 6.82
N ALA A 517 -15.60 15.46 7.19
CA ALA A 517 -16.15 14.11 7.30
C ALA A 517 -16.52 13.69 8.74
N GLU A 518 -16.19 14.52 9.74
CA GLU A 518 -16.48 14.32 11.18
C GLU A 518 -17.66 15.12 11.66
#